data_2cb3d2069589b2cf12fa147cf0c4f3d2
#
_entry.id   2cb3d2069589b2cf12fa147cf0c4f3d2
#
_cell.length_a   1.000
_cell.length_b   1.000
_cell.length_c   1.000
_cell.angle_alpha   90.00
_cell.angle_beta   90.00
_cell.angle_gamma   90.00
#
_symmetry.space_group_name_H-M   'P 1'
#
loop_
_entity.id
_entity.type
_entity.pdbx_description
1 polymer ?
#
loop_
_entity_poly.entity_id
_entity_poly.type
_entity_poly.pdbx_seq_one_letter_code
_entity_poly.pdbx_strand_id
1 'polypeptide(L)'
;PAYWLGARWRWRPLLVWTAVFTGFMVWLWGLLENGRWWLDEEVHLMTLWCTFTGFKLWIASASCDRFREDRQQGSLELLLATPLTYRDISLGQARRLLWQFGWPLGLVLATVPFMMANSDSDSWPIYFVGLGMLVADIWVMHFVGMQLSLTSRKPTYSGSGVALRILFLPWFIWGGVMMLIVLSSPRRQPDWVDEYFVIGLWFFVGIANNLFWGLRSMNDLKANFRQVAARAAGA
;
A
#
# COMPACT_ATOMS: atom_id res chain seq x y z
N PRO A 1 -2.28 -25.20 -7.68
CA PRO A 1 -2.68 -25.95 -6.49
C PRO A 1 -2.70 -25.09 -5.22
N ALA A 2 -1.70 -24.20 -5.00
CA ALA A 2 -1.61 -23.32 -3.81
C ALA A 2 -2.79 -22.33 -3.65
N TYR A 3 -3.52 -22.03 -4.71
CA TYR A 3 -4.67 -21.13 -4.71
C TYR A 3 -5.82 -21.62 -3.82
N TRP A 4 -6.10 -22.93 -3.82
CA TRP A 4 -7.22 -23.53 -3.07
C TRP A 4 -7.04 -23.47 -1.56
N LEU A 5 -5.83 -23.52 -1.05
CA LEU A 5 -5.53 -23.39 0.39
C LEU A 5 -5.81 -21.98 0.93
N GLY A 6 -5.72 -20.96 0.08
CA GLY A 6 -6.03 -19.57 0.44
C GLY A 6 -7.50 -19.19 0.40
N ALA A 7 -8.35 -20.01 -0.27
CA ALA A 7 -9.78 -19.72 -0.46
C ALA A 7 -10.64 -19.99 0.79
N ARG A 8 -10.07 -20.47 1.88
CA ARG A 8 -10.79 -20.88 3.10
C ARG A 8 -11.46 -19.70 3.84
N TRP A 9 -11.00 -18.45 3.63
CA TRP A 9 -11.54 -17.27 4.30
C TRP A 9 -12.33 -16.40 3.31
N ARG A 10 -13.56 -16.80 3.00
CA ARG A 10 -14.48 -16.05 2.13
C ARG A 10 -14.87 -14.67 2.67
N TRP A 11 -14.70 -14.42 3.96
CA TRP A 11 -15.07 -13.16 4.61
C TRP A 11 -14.18 -11.98 4.27
N ARG A 12 -12.90 -12.19 3.99
CA ARG A 12 -11.95 -11.09 3.72
C ARG A 12 -12.29 -10.29 2.48
N PRO A 13 -12.59 -10.91 1.32
CA PRO A 13 -13.07 -10.13 0.17
C PRO A 13 -14.39 -9.39 0.46
N LEU A 14 -15.29 -9.99 1.22
CA LEU A 14 -16.55 -9.34 1.59
C LEU A 14 -16.31 -8.08 2.43
N LEU A 15 -15.38 -8.11 3.39
CA LEU A 15 -15.01 -6.93 4.18
C LEU A 15 -14.47 -5.79 3.30
N VAL A 16 -13.67 -6.10 2.27
CA VAL A 16 -13.20 -5.07 1.33
C VAL A 16 -14.37 -4.45 0.58
N TRP A 17 -15.30 -5.28 0.08
CA TRP A 17 -16.49 -4.79 -0.62
C TRP A 17 -17.41 -3.99 0.27
N THR A 18 -17.64 -4.42 1.52
CA THR A 18 -18.46 -3.65 2.47
C THR A 18 -17.84 -2.29 2.77
N ALA A 19 -16.52 -2.22 2.95
CA ALA A 19 -15.84 -0.93 3.18
C ALA A 19 -15.92 0.00 1.97
N VAL A 20 -15.70 -0.51 0.75
CA VAL A 20 -15.84 0.28 -0.49
C VAL A 20 -17.28 0.77 -0.66
N PHE A 21 -18.27 -0.11 -0.43
CA PHE A 21 -19.67 0.25 -0.51
C PHE A 21 -20.06 1.31 0.54
N THR A 22 -19.60 1.15 1.78
CA THR A 22 -19.84 2.12 2.86
C THR A 22 -19.20 3.47 2.52
N GLY A 23 -17.95 3.47 2.04
CA GLY A 23 -17.27 4.70 1.60
C GLY A 23 -18.03 5.41 0.46
N PHE A 24 -18.52 4.64 -0.51
CA PHE A 24 -19.34 5.17 -1.60
C PHE A 24 -20.68 5.75 -1.10
N MET A 25 -21.34 5.09 -0.15
CA MET A 25 -22.58 5.60 0.45
C MET A 25 -22.37 6.89 1.25
N VAL A 26 -21.26 6.97 2.01
CA VAL A 26 -20.89 8.20 2.73
C VAL A 26 -20.59 9.33 1.75
N TRP A 27 -19.90 9.03 0.64
CA TRP A 27 -19.60 10.01 -0.40
C TRP A 27 -20.88 10.52 -1.09
N LEU A 28 -21.82 9.61 -1.43
CA LEU A 28 -23.12 9.98 -1.98
C LEU A 28 -23.94 10.82 -1.02
N TRP A 29 -23.95 10.46 0.26
CA TRP A 29 -24.64 11.25 1.28
C TRP A 29 -24.07 12.67 1.37
N GLY A 30 -22.73 12.80 1.39
CA GLY A 30 -22.08 14.10 1.33
C GLY A 30 -22.47 14.93 0.11
N LEU A 31 -22.61 14.31 -1.07
CA LEU A 31 -23.06 14.95 -2.30
C LEU A 31 -24.51 15.45 -2.18
N LEU A 32 -25.40 14.65 -1.58
CA LEU A 32 -26.81 15.03 -1.40
C LEU A 32 -26.98 16.17 -0.41
N GLU A 33 -26.15 16.22 0.66
CA GLU A 33 -26.21 17.24 1.69
C GLU A 33 -25.57 18.57 1.25
N ASN A 34 -24.40 18.51 0.60
CA ASN A 34 -23.58 19.68 0.27
C ASN A 34 -23.70 20.12 -1.20
N GLY A 35 -24.38 19.35 -2.04
CA GLY A 35 -24.62 19.69 -3.44
C GLY A 35 -23.32 19.87 -4.24
N ARG A 36 -23.25 20.96 -5.06
CA ARG A 36 -22.12 21.19 -5.96
C ARG A 36 -20.76 21.38 -5.26
N TRP A 37 -20.76 21.95 -4.06
CA TRP A 37 -19.54 22.14 -3.29
C TRP A 37 -18.80 20.81 -3.00
N TRP A 38 -19.54 19.69 -2.91
CA TRP A 38 -18.95 18.37 -2.73
C TRP A 38 -18.19 17.85 -3.96
N LEU A 39 -18.37 18.49 -5.12
CA LEU A 39 -17.68 18.17 -6.37
C LEU A 39 -16.43 19.04 -6.59
N ASP A 40 -16.07 19.90 -5.62
CA ASP A 40 -14.85 20.68 -5.69
C ASP A 40 -13.62 19.78 -5.67
N GLU A 41 -12.57 20.24 -6.32
CA GLU A 41 -11.33 19.49 -6.49
C GLU A 41 -10.69 19.06 -5.19
N GLU A 42 -10.69 19.93 -4.18
CA GLU A 42 -10.12 19.62 -2.86
C GLU A 42 -10.80 18.40 -2.22
N VAL A 43 -12.12 18.28 -2.36
CA VAL A 43 -12.90 17.14 -1.86
C VAL A 43 -12.54 15.87 -2.63
N HIS A 44 -12.36 15.96 -3.95
CA HIS A 44 -11.93 14.83 -4.76
C HIS A 44 -10.55 14.32 -4.36
N LEU A 45 -9.56 15.22 -4.24
CA LEU A 45 -8.19 14.87 -3.85
C LEU A 45 -8.16 14.28 -2.44
N MET A 46 -8.89 14.87 -1.49
CA MET A 46 -8.98 14.35 -0.12
C MET A 46 -9.62 12.96 -0.08
N THR A 47 -10.69 12.76 -0.85
CA THR A 47 -11.40 11.47 -0.96
C THR A 47 -10.45 10.38 -1.50
N LEU A 48 -9.72 10.68 -2.58
CA LEU A 48 -8.75 9.75 -3.15
C LEU A 48 -7.61 9.45 -2.19
N TRP A 49 -7.07 10.47 -1.54
CA TRP A 49 -5.99 10.30 -0.56
C TRP A 49 -6.42 9.39 0.61
N CYS A 50 -7.59 9.64 1.19
CA CYS A 50 -8.14 8.80 2.27
C CYS A 50 -8.38 7.36 1.79
N THR A 51 -8.98 7.21 0.60
CA THR A 51 -9.29 5.90 0.03
C THR A 51 -8.02 5.12 -0.29
N PHE A 52 -7.04 5.73 -0.96
CA PHE A 52 -5.77 5.09 -1.26
C PHE A 52 -4.99 4.71 -0.01
N THR A 53 -4.97 5.59 1.00
CA THR A 53 -4.33 5.30 2.29
C THR A 53 -5.00 4.12 2.99
N GLY A 54 -6.32 4.07 3.01
CA GLY A 54 -7.09 2.94 3.55
C GLY A 54 -6.76 1.62 2.85
N PHE A 55 -6.75 1.61 1.51
CA PHE A 55 -6.34 0.43 0.73
C PHE A 55 -4.90 0.01 1.03
N LYS A 56 -3.96 0.96 1.07
CA LYS A 56 -2.55 0.68 1.39
C LYS A 56 -2.39 0.04 2.76
N LEU A 57 -3.05 0.57 3.79
CA LEU A 57 -3.04 -0.01 5.15
C LEU A 57 -3.58 -1.44 5.16
N TRP A 58 -4.65 -1.67 4.42
CA TRP A 58 -5.26 -3.00 4.35
C TRP A 58 -4.38 -3.99 3.59
N ILE A 59 -3.82 -3.57 2.45
CA ILE A 59 -2.89 -4.39 1.67
C ILE A 59 -1.61 -4.68 2.47
N ALA A 60 -1.08 -3.70 3.23
CA ALA A 60 0.06 -3.90 4.13
C ALA A 60 -0.21 -5.02 5.15
N SER A 61 -1.40 -5.04 5.76
CA SER A 61 -1.80 -6.12 6.65
C SER A 61 -1.94 -7.46 5.92
N ALA A 62 -2.69 -7.47 4.81
CA ALA A 62 -2.98 -8.68 4.04
C ALA A 62 -1.72 -9.32 3.42
N SER A 63 -0.70 -8.51 3.10
CA SER A 63 0.57 -9.00 2.56
C SER A 63 1.34 -9.89 3.55
N CYS A 64 1.11 -9.71 4.86
CA CYS A 64 1.74 -10.49 5.92
C CYS A 64 0.92 -11.72 6.35
N ASP A 65 -0.39 -11.70 6.14
CA ASP A 65 -1.32 -12.65 6.75
C ASP A 65 -1.04 -14.10 6.39
N ARG A 66 -0.69 -14.39 5.14
CA ARG A 66 -0.47 -15.77 4.68
C ARG A 66 0.66 -16.46 5.45
N PHE A 67 1.83 -15.86 5.44
CA PHE A 67 2.99 -16.46 6.11
C PHE A 67 2.84 -16.47 7.63
N ARG A 68 2.10 -15.50 8.18
CA ARG A 68 1.72 -15.52 9.59
C ARG A 68 0.84 -16.71 9.92
N GLU A 69 -0.18 -16.98 9.10
CA GLU A 69 -1.08 -18.12 9.25
C GLU A 69 -0.34 -19.45 9.06
N ASP A 70 0.47 -19.56 8.00
CA ASP A 70 1.25 -20.75 7.70
C ASP A 70 2.24 -21.07 8.84
N ARG A 71 2.85 -20.04 9.43
CA ARG A 71 3.73 -20.19 10.59
C ARG A 71 2.98 -20.64 11.84
N GLN A 72 1.83 -20.06 12.13
CA GLN A 72 1.02 -20.42 13.30
C GLN A 72 0.42 -21.83 13.20
N GLN A 73 0.15 -22.32 12.00
CA GLN A 73 -0.43 -23.63 11.73
C GLN A 73 0.62 -24.72 11.51
N GLY A 74 1.92 -24.40 11.53
CA GLY A 74 2.99 -25.34 11.21
C GLY A 74 3.04 -25.76 9.73
N SER A 75 2.19 -25.19 8.86
CA SER A 75 2.15 -25.52 7.43
C SER A 75 3.35 -25.00 6.64
N LEU A 76 4.15 -24.12 7.24
CA LEU A 76 5.39 -23.60 6.64
C LEU A 76 6.40 -24.71 6.38
N GLU A 77 6.49 -25.73 7.26
CA GLU A 77 7.36 -26.90 7.08
C GLU A 77 6.96 -27.71 5.85
N LEU A 78 5.65 -27.91 5.64
CA LEU A 78 5.13 -28.60 4.46
C LEU A 78 5.46 -27.84 3.18
N LEU A 79 5.39 -26.51 3.22
CA LEU A 79 5.76 -25.65 2.09
C LEU A 79 7.26 -25.77 1.77
N LEU A 80 8.13 -25.88 2.79
CA LEU A 80 9.57 -26.08 2.62
C LEU A 80 9.94 -27.46 2.06
N ALA A 81 9.13 -28.49 2.35
CA ALA A 81 9.29 -29.84 1.80
C ALA A 81 8.90 -29.94 0.32
N THR A 82 8.21 -28.93 -0.24
CA THR A 82 7.84 -28.92 -1.65
C THR A 82 8.97 -28.37 -2.53
N PRO A 83 9.07 -28.81 -3.82
CA PRO A 83 10.07 -28.32 -4.76
C PRO A 83 9.75 -26.93 -5.33
N LEU A 84 8.87 -26.15 -4.67
CA LEU A 84 8.46 -24.83 -5.11
C LEU A 84 9.63 -23.83 -5.04
N THR A 85 9.74 -23.02 -6.08
CA THR A 85 10.73 -21.94 -6.13
C THR A 85 10.20 -20.69 -5.39
N TYR A 86 11.10 -19.80 -4.97
CA TYR A 86 10.72 -18.49 -4.43
C TYR A 86 9.76 -17.74 -5.35
N ARG A 87 9.99 -17.83 -6.69
CA ARG A 87 9.14 -17.17 -7.68
C ARG A 87 7.71 -17.70 -7.66
N ASP A 88 7.52 -19.00 -7.55
CA ASP A 88 6.18 -19.63 -7.53
C ASP A 88 5.41 -19.19 -6.29
N ILE A 89 6.08 -19.10 -5.15
CA ILE A 89 5.51 -18.67 -3.88
C ILE A 89 5.13 -17.19 -3.95
N SER A 90 6.04 -16.34 -4.43
CA SER A 90 5.81 -14.89 -4.58
C SER A 90 4.67 -14.60 -5.56
N LEU A 91 4.63 -15.25 -6.73
CA LEU A 91 3.54 -15.11 -7.70
C LEU A 91 2.20 -15.59 -7.13
N GLY A 92 2.22 -16.68 -6.37
CA GLY A 92 1.00 -17.20 -5.70
C GLY A 92 0.42 -16.18 -4.72
N GLN A 93 1.27 -15.48 -3.97
CA GLN A 93 0.85 -14.42 -3.05
C GLN A 93 0.37 -13.18 -3.79
N ALA A 94 1.08 -12.74 -4.84
CA ALA A 94 0.66 -11.60 -5.66
C ALA A 94 -0.72 -11.83 -6.29
N ARG A 95 -0.96 -13.02 -6.85
CA ARG A 95 -2.28 -13.41 -7.40
C ARG A 95 -3.38 -13.38 -6.33
N ARG A 96 -3.09 -13.80 -5.11
CA ARG A 96 -4.04 -13.73 -3.99
C ARG A 96 -4.41 -12.28 -3.65
N LEU A 97 -3.42 -11.40 -3.54
CA LEU A 97 -3.66 -9.98 -3.28
C LEU A 97 -4.47 -9.34 -4.42
N LEU A 98 -4.12 -9.63 -5.67
CA LEU A 98 -4.87 -9.16 -6.83
C LEU A 98 -6.31 -9.68 -6.86
N TRP A 99 -6.53 -10.93 -6.48
CA TRP A 99 -7.89 -11.46 -6.41
C TRP A 99 -8.73 -10.82 -5.31
N GLN A 100 -8.10 -10.53 -4.16
CA GLN A 100 -8.78 -9.95 -3.01
C GLN A 100 -9.07 -8.45 -3.19
N PHE A 101 -8.11 -7.69 -3.73
CA PHE A 101 -8.16 -6.23 -3.82
C PHE A 101 -8.35 -5.70 -5.24
N GLY A 102 -8.07 -6.51 -6.27
CA GLY A 102 -8.03 -6.05 -7.66
C GLY A 102 -9.35 -5.49 -8.15
N TRP A 103 -10.46 -6.18 -7.91
CA TRP A 103 -11.78 -5.70 -8.31
C TRP A 103 -12.24 -4.46 -7.54
N PRO A 104 -12.21 -4.44 -6.17
CA PRO A 104 -12.55 -3.25 -5.41
C PRO A 104 -11.67 -2.05 -5.75
N LEU A 105 -10.36 -2.27 -5.89
CA LEU A 105 -9.41 -1.24 -6.28
C LEU A 105 -9.67 -0.76 -7.72
N GLY A 106 -9.94 -1.68 -8.65
CA GLY A 106 -10.30 -1.35 -10.03
C GLY A 106 -11.53 -0.47 -10.13
N LEU A 107 -12.56 -0.72 -9.30
CA LEU A 107 -13.73 0.12 -9.21
C LEU A 107 -13.39 1.54 -8.72
N VAL A 108 -12.56 1.66 -7.69
CA VAL A 108 -12.07 2.96 -7.19
C VAL A 108 -11.24 3.67 -8.26
N LEU A 109 -10.33 2.95 -8.94
CA LEU A 109 -9.55 3.53 -10.03
C LEU A 109 -10.41 4.00 -11.21
N ALA A 110 -11.54 3.35 -11.47
CA ALA A 110 -12.47 3.78 -12.51
C ALA A 110 -13.16 5.12 -12.19
N THR A 111 -13.20 5.54 -10.92
CA THR A 111 -13.73 6.88 -10.55
C THR A 111 -12.74 8.00 -10.80
N VAL A 112 -11.42 7.70 -10.89
CA VAL A 112 -10.37 8.73 -11.06
C VAL A 112 -10.53 9.55 -12.33
N PRO A 113 -10.79 8.97 -13.54
CA PRO A 113 -11.02 9.76 -14.74
C PRO A 113 -12.24 10.70 -14.62
N PHE A 114 -13.28 10.26 -13.91
CA PHE A 114 -14.44 11.12 -13.64
C PHE A 114 -14.06 12.30 -12.76
N MET A 115 -13.29 12.08 -11.71
CA MET A 115 -12.79 13.14 -10.82
C MET A 115 -11.87 14.10 -11.59
N MET A 116 -10.94 13.58 -12.40
CA MET A 116 -10.06 14.40 -13.26
C MET A 116 -10.84 15.26 -14.25
N ALA A 117 -11.92 14.73 -14.83
CA ALA A 117 -12.75 15.49 -15.78
C ALA A 117 -13.50 16.66 -15.14
N ASN A 118 -13.72 16.61 -13.82
CA ASN A 118 -14.37 17.68 -13.05
C ASN A 118 -13.37 18.56 -12.27
N SER A 119 -12.06 18.33 -12.44
CA SER A 119 -10.99 19.13 -11.84
C SER A 119 -10.28 19.95 -12.90
N ASP A 120 -9.59 21.01 -12.47
CA ASP A 120 -8.77 21.81 -13.36
C ASP A 120 -7.62 21.01 -13.96
N SER A 121 -7.22 21.32 -15.21
CA SER A 121 -6.13 20.61 -15.89
C SER A 121 -4.79 20.69 -15.15
N ASP A 122 -4.58 21.75 -14.39
CA ASP A 122 -3.36 22.00 -13.62
C ASP A 122 -3.19 20.99 -12.48
N SER A 123 -4.28 20.36 -12.04
CA SER A 123 -4.24 19.33 -10.98
C SER A 123 -4.04 17.91 -11.49
N TRP A 124 -4.10 17.67 -12.79
CA TRP A 124 -3.90 16.33 -13.36
C TRP A 124 -2.57 15.67 -12.95
N PRO A 125 -1.43 16.39 -12.88
CA PRO A 125 -0.18 15.81 -12.39
C PRO A 125 -0.31 15.18 -10.99
N ILE A 126 -1.12 15.78 -10.11
CA ILE A 126 -1.33 15.28 -8.73
C ILE A 126 -2.00 13.90 -8.77
N TYR A 127 -3.02 13.72 -9.61
CA TYR A 127 -3.69 12.43 -9.80
C TYR A 127 -2.72 11.35 -10.32
N PHE A 128 -1.90 11.68 -11.33
CA PHE A 128 -0.93 10.74 -11.89
C PHE A 128 0.15 10.36 -10.88
N VAL A 129 0.65 11.34 -10.11
CA VAL A 129 1.62 11.12 -9.03
C VAL A 129 1.02 10.21 -7.96
N GLY A 130 -0.23 10.46 -7.54
CA GLY A 130 -0.96 9.64 -6.58
C GLY A 130 -1.15 8.20 -7.05
N LEU A 131 -1.54 8.01 -8.33
CA LEU A 131 -1.69 6.69 -8.95
C LEU A 131 -0.36 5.95 -9.05
N GLY A 132 0.69 6.62 -9.52
CA GLY A 132 2.03 6.07 -9.61
C GLY A 132 2.55 5.60 -8.25
N MET A 133 2.33 6.41 -7.23
CA MET A 133 2.71 6.09 -5.86
C MET A 133 1.89 4.91 -5.30
N LEU A 134 0.59 4.83 -5.61
CA LEU A 134 -0.24 3.71 -5.20
C LEU A 134 0.28 2.38 -5.78
N VAL A 135 0.61 2.35 -7.07
CA VAL A 135 1.13 1.15 -7.75
C VAL A 135 2.49 0.75 -7.16
N ALA A 136 3.39 1.72 -6.96
CA ALA A 136 4.71 1.48 -6.38
C ALA A 136 4.61 0.93 -4.96
N ASP A 137 3.75 1.50 -4.11
CA ASP A 137 3.54 1.05 -2.73
C ASP A 137 2.99 -0.38 -2.68
N ILE A 138 1.98 -0.70 -3.49
CA ILE A 138 1.39 -2.06 -3.55
C ILE A 138 2.44 -3.10 -3.94
N TRP A 139 3.25 -2.78 -4.94
CA TRP A 139 4.33 -3.66 -5.40
C TRP A 139 5.35 -3.92 -4.29
N VAL A 140 5.79 -2.88 -3.58
CA VAL A 140 6.78 -2.99 -2.51
C VAL A 140 6.21 -3.67 -1.28
N MET A 141 4.96 -3.38 -0.89
CA MET A 141 4.28 -4.00 0.26
C MET A 141 4.20 -5.52 0.12
N HIS A 142 4.07 -6.03 -1.12
CA HIS A 142 4.10 -7.46 -1.37
C HIS A 142 5.41 -8.10 -0.89
N PHE A 143 6.58 -7.57 -1.26
CA PHE A 143 7.90 -8.12 -0.88
C PHE A 143 8.24 -7.86 0.59
N VAL A 144 8.02 -6.64 1.05
CA VAL A 144 8.29 -6.27 2.45
C VAL A 144 7.37 -7.04 3.40
N GLY A 145 6.11 -7.27 3.02
CA GLY A 145 5.18 -8.08 3.78
C GLY A 145 5.62 -9.54 3.91
N MET A 146 6.09 -10.15 2.82
CA MET A 146 6.68 -11.49 2.84
C MET A 146 7.88 -11.56 3.78
N GLN A 147 8.83 -10.63 3.64
CA GLN A 147 10.05 -10.61 4.45
C GLN A 147 9.73 -10.44 5.93
N LEU A 148 8.90 -9.45 6.29
CA LEU A 148 8.57 -9.16 7.69
C LEU A 148 7.79 -10.28 8.36
N SER A 149 6.86 -10.93 7.65
CA SER A 149 6.10 -12.03 8.23
C SER A 149 6.96 -13.25 8.56
N LEU A 150 8.06 -13.46 7.81
CA LEU A 150 9.01 -14.54 8.05
C LEU A 150 10.07 -14.17 9.09
N THR A 151 10.51 -12.89 9.16
CA THR A 151 11.63 -12.47 10.03
C THR A 151 11.20 -11.92 11.38
N SER A 152 9.94 -11.45 11.52
CA SER A 152 9.46 -10.86 12.77
C SER A 152 9.34 -11.88 13.89
N ARG A 153 9.87 -11.53 15.08
CA ARG A 153 9.69 -12.33 16.30
C ARG A 153 8.20 -12.44 16.69
N LYS A 154 7.44 -11.36 16.49
CA LYS A 154 5.99 -11.29 16.75
C LYS A 154 5.26 -11.07 15.43
N PRO A 155 4.84 -12.14 14.73
CA PRO A 155 4.20 -12.05 13.41
C PRO A 155 2.92 -11.18 13.40
N THR A 156 2.28 -11.03 14.55
CA THR A 156 1.08 -10.20 14.72
C THR A 156 1.30 -8.73 14.34
N TYR A 157 2.53 -8.21 14.56
CA TYR A 157 2.87 -6.81 14.27
C TYR A 157 3.55 -6.61 12.91
N SER A 158 3.65 -7.65 12.08
CA SER A 158 4.32 -7.53 10.77
C SER A 158 3.61 -6.55 9.83
N GLY A 159 2.27 -6.53 9.83
CA GLY A 159 1.48 -5.59 9.01
C GLY A 159 1.70 -4.12 9.39
N SER A 160 1.74 -3.81 10.68
CA SER A 160 2.09 -2.45 11.15
C SER A 160 3.53 -2.08 10.81
N GLY A 161 4.46 -3.05 10.83
CA GLY A 161 5.84 -2.85 10.39
C GLY A 161 5.96 -2.52 8.91
N VAL A 162 5.13 -3.11 8.04
CA VAL A 162 5.04 -2.75 6.61
C VAL A 162 4.50 -1.34 6.47
N ALA A 163 3.37 -1.04 7.12
CA ALA A 163 2.75 0.29 7.07
C ALA A 163 3.72 1.38 7.54
N LEU A 164 4.43 1.15 8.66
CA LEU A 164 5.41 2.11 9.16
C LEU A 164 6.51 2.42 8.14
N ARG A 165 7.07 1.39 7.49
CA ARG A 165 8.19 1.55 6.55
C ARG A 165 7.78 2.15 5.21
N ILE A 166 6.60 1.80 4.70
CA ILE A 166 6.19 2.17 3.35
C ILE A 166 5.28 3.40 3.35
N LEU A 167 4.40 3.54 4.35
CA LEU A 167 3.47 4.67 4.41
C LEU A 167 4.00 5.80 5.29
N PHE A 168 4.35 5.51 6.54
CA PHE A 168 4.66 6.57 7.51
C PHE A 168 6.08 7.13 7.35
N LEU A 169 7.08 6.30 7.10
CA LEU A 169 8.47 6.75 7.00
C LEU A 169 8.68 7.82 5.92
N PRO A 170 8.16 7.69 4.68
CA PRO A 170 8.28 8.75 3.67
C PRO A 170 7.65 10.07 4.11
N TRP A 171 6.51 10.02 4.81
CA TRP A 171 5.86 11.22 5.34
C TRP A 171 6.68 11.91 6.42
N PHE A 172 7.33 11.15 7.31
CA PHE A 172 8.23 11.73 8.30
C PHE A 172 9.46 12.37 7.67
N ILE A 173 10.06 11.72 6.66
CA ILE A 173 11.22 12.27 5.94
C ILE A 173 10.81 13.53 5.19
N TRP A 174 9.73 13.47 4.42
CA TRP A 174 9.22 14.63 3.66
C TRP A 174 8.86 15.79 4.60
N GLY A 175 8.11 15.54 5.68
CA GLY A 175 7.74 16.56 6.65
C GLY A 175 8.96 17.16 7.36
N GLY A 176 9.98 16.35 7.67
CA GLY A 176 11.25 16.81 8.22
C GLY A 176 12.01 17.74 7.26
N VAL A 177 12.07 17.38 5.96
CA VAL A 177 12.70 18.23 4.92
C VAL A 177 11.91 19.53 4.77
N MET A 178 10.58 19.48 4.68
CA MET A 178 9.75 20.69 4.60
C MET A 178 9.90 21.58 5.83
N MET A 179 9.96 21.02 7.02
CA MET A 179 10.21 21.76 8.25
C MET A 179 11.57 22.47 8.23
N LEU A 180 12.62 21.78 7.74
CA LEU A 180 13.95 22.41 7.60
C LEU A 180 13.93 23.56 6.60
N ILE A 181 13.23 23.44 5.46
CA ILE A 181 13.08 24.53 4.49
C ILE A 181 12.41 25.75 5.13
N VAL A 182 11.30 25.53 5.86
CA VAL A 182 10.57 26.61 6.55
C VAL A 182 11.42 27.28 7.62
N LEU A 183 12.16 26.52 8.43
CA LEU A 183 13.02 27.04 9.47
C LEU A 183 14.25 27.80 8.90
N SER A 184 14.76 27.41 7.73
CA SER A 184 15.87 28.09 7.07
C SER A 184 15.46 29.41 6.43
N SER A 185 14.17 29.65 6.20
CA SER A 185 13.63 30.82 5.52
C SER A 185 12.49 31.48 6.33
N PRO A 186 12.77 31.97 7.57
CA PRO A 186 11.72 32.35 8.52
C PRO A 186 10.95 33.62 8.15
N ARG A 187 11.46 34.46 7.21
CA ARG A 187 10.83 35.73 6.85
C ARG A 187 9.99 35.68 5.57
N ARG A 188 10.31 34.79 4.65
CA ARG A 188 9.57 34.60 3.39
C ARG A 188 9.84 33.21 2.84
N GLN A 189 8.79 32.54 2.42
CA GLN A 189 8.94 31.28 1.70
C GLN A 189 9.73 31.52 0.40
N PRO A 190 10.73 30.69 0.08
CA PRO A 190 11.48 30.84 -1.16
C PRO A 190 10.55 30.71 -2.38
N ASP A 191 10.71 31.55 -3.40
CA ASP A 191 9.84 31.60 -4.58
C ASP A 191 9.88 30.30 -5.41
N TRP A 192 10.88 29.41 -5.19
CA TRP A 192 10.98 28.10 -5.83
C TRP A 192 10.19 26.97 -5.10
N VAL A 193 9.64 27.24 -3.91
CA VAL A 193 8.79 26.30 -3.18
C VAL A 193 7.35 26.52 -3.60
N ASP A 194 7.03 26.03 -4.77
CA ASP A 194 5.68 25.99 -5.30
C ASP A 194 5.00 24.64 -4.98
N GLU A 195 3.74 24.52 -5.34
CA GLU A 195 2.94 23.31 -5.12
C GLU A 195 3.53 22.09 -5.82
N TYR A 196 4.03 22.25 -7.05
CA TYR A 196 4.65 21.17 -7.82
C TYR A 196 5.94 20.68 -7.18
N PHE A 197 6.74 21.58 -6.61
CA PHE A 197 7.93 21.21 -5.87
C PHE A 197 7.58 20.35 -4.63
N VAL A 198 6.58 20.78 -3.87
CA VAL A 198 6.12 20.08 -2.66
C VAL A 198 5.66 18.67 -2.97
N ILE A 199 4.84 18.51 -4.02
CA ILE A 199 4.33 17.22 -4.47
C ILE A 199 5.44 16.36 -5.10
N GLY A 200 6.29 16.99 -5.91
CA GLY A 200 7.45 16.32 -6.54
C GLY A 200 8.43 15.77 -5.50
N LEU A 201 8.73 16.55 -4.47
CA LEU A 201 9.58 16.12 -3.35
C LEU A 201 8.96 14.94 -2.60
N TRP A 202 7.66 15.01 -2.31
CA TRP A 202 6.94 13.89 -1.68
C TRP A 202 7.02 12.61 -2.50
N PHE A 203 6.78 12.72 -3.81
CA PHE A 203 6.87 11.60 -4.73
C PHE A 203 8.27 11.01 -4.80
N PHE A 204 9.29 11.87 -4.92
CA PHE A 204 10.69 11.45 -4.98
C PHE A 204 11.11 10.71 -3.70
N VAL A 205 10.80 11.26 -2.53
CA VAL A 205 11.07 10.61 -1.23
C VAL A 205 10.36 9.27 -1.12
N GLY A 206 9.10 9.20 -1.55
CA GLY A 206 8.31 7.97 -1.56
C GLY A 206 8.90 6.90 -2.46
N ILE A 207 9.23 7.26 -3.71
CA ILE A 207 9.85 6.30 -4.66
C ILE A 207 11.23 5.84 -4.18
N ALA A 208 12.06 6.73 -3.66
CA ALA A 208 13.38 6.36 -3.11
C ALA A 208 13.24 5.38 -1.93
N ASN A 209 12.30 5.64 -1.01
CA ASN A 209 11.98 4.74 0.08
C ASN A 209 11.48 3.36 -0.42
N ASN A 210 10.60 3.37 -1.41
CA ASN A 210 10.06 2.16 -2.01
C ASN A 210 11.14 1.32 -2.70
N LEU A 211 12.01 1.94 -3.46
CA LEU A 211 13.15 1.25 -4.08
C LEU A 211 14.07 0.65 -3.03
N PHE A 212 14.41 1.40 -1.98
CA PHE A 212 15.27 0.90 -0.91
C PHE A 212 14.70 -0.35 -0.24
N TRP A 213 13.47 -0.27 0.28
CA TRP A 213 12.86 -1.40 0.98
C TRP A 213 12.46 -2.54 0.05
N GLY A 214 11.98 -2.23 -1.15
CA GLY A 214 11.59 -3.22 -2.15
C GLY A 214 12.76 -4.06 -2.63
N LEU A 215 13.86 -3.41 -3.06
CA LEU A 215 15.05 -4.10 -3.53
C LEU A 215 15.72 -4.89 -2.42
N ARG A 216 15.83 -4.32 -1.21
CA ARG A 216 16.38 -5.01 -0.05
C ARG A 216 15.58 -6.27 0.26
N SER A 217 14.26 -6.16 0.40
CA SER A 217 13.39 -7.30 0.72
C SER A 217 13.41 -8.36 -0.36
N MET A 218 13.39 -7.95 -1.63
CA MET A 218 13.47 -8.89 -2.76
C MET A 218 14.80 -9.65 -2.81
N ASN A 219 15.92 -8.96 -2.57
CA ASN A 219 17.24 -9.59 -2.56
C ASN A 219 17.40 -10.56 -1.38
N ASP A 220 16.98 -10.14 -0.17
CA ASP A 220 17.02 -11.00 1.01
C ASP A 220 16.18 -12.27 0.83
N LEU A 221 14.98 -12.13 0.26
CA LEU A 221 14.10 -13.26 -0.02
C LEU A 221 14.67 -14.18 -1.12
N LYS A 222 15.25 -13.63 -2.18
CA LYS A 222 15.88 -14.45 -3.24
C LYS A 222 17.07 -15.26 -2.73
N ALA A 223 17.92 -14.62 -1.91
CA ALA A 223 19.14 -15.25 -1.41
C ALA A 223 18.86 -16.27 -0.29
N ASN A 224 17.94 -15.95 0.62
CA ASN A 224 17.85 -16.63 1.91
C ASN A 224 16.47 -17.20 2.23
N PHE A 225 15.53 -17.27 1.27
CA PHE A 225 14.13 -17.64 1.55
C PHE A 225 14.02 -18.93 2.37
N ARG A 226 14.66 -20.03 1.93
CA ARG A 226 14.57 -21.33 2.62
C ARG A 226 15.17 -21.29 4.04
N GLN A 227 16.28 -20.59 4.24
CA GLN A 227 16.92 -20.46 5.55
C GLN A 227 16.06 -19.64 6.51
N VAL A 228 15.50 -18.53 6.03
CA VAL A 228 14.63 -17.65 6.82
C VAL A 228 13.33 -18.36 7.16
N ALA A 229 12.73 -19.07 6.20
CA ALA A 229 11.51 -19.83 6.41
C ALA A 229 11.73 -21.02 7.38
N ALA A 230 12.86 -21.74 7.28
CA ALA A 230 13.21 -22.80 8.21
C ALA A 230 13.38 -22.28 9.65
N ARG A 231 14.04 -21.15 9.85
CA ARG A 231 14.16 -20.50 11.17
C ARG A 231 12.79 -20.06 11.71
N ALA A 232 11.91 -19.59 10.83
CA ALA A 232 10.56 -19.18 11.22
C ALA A 232 9.66 -20.36 11.61
N ALA A 233 9.86 -21.53 11.00
CA ALA A 233 9.15 -22.77 11.33
C ALA A 233 9.59 -23.35 12.68
N GLY A 234 10.87 -23.24 13.04
CA GLY A 234 11.42 -23.76 14.31
C GLY A 234 11.34 -22.81 15.51
N ALA A 235 10.71 -21.64 15.35
CA ALA A 235 10.53 -20.64 16.40
C ALA A 235 9.06 -20.49 16.80
#